data_19acdd66b2cca7fc799bf396129a2b8a
#
_entry.id   19acdd66b2cca7fc799bf396129a2b8a
#
_cell.length_a   1.000
_cell.length_b   1.000
_cell.length_c   1.000
_cell.angle_alpha   90.00
_cell.angle_beta   90.00
_cell.angle_gamma   90.00
#
_symmetry.space_group_name_H-M   'P 1'
#
loop_
_entity.id
_entity.type
_entity.pdbx_description
1 polymer ?
#
loop_
_entity_poly.entity_id
_entity_poly.type
_entity_poly.pdbx_seq_one_letter_code
_entity_poly.pdbx_strand_id
1 'polypeptide(L)'
;MLAFDFGTRKIGVAVGNTLVRVAHPLTTIRGEARAPRFEAIGALVAEWQPRSLVVGLPVHADGTPHAVTAQAERFARSLEGRFGLPVMRIDERYTSQVADADLRAAGVRGAARAEARDAAAAQLILQSWFDANRGKATGDLA
;
A
#
# COMPACT_ATOMS: atom_id res chain seq x y z
N MET A 1 1.68 -0.10 -11.10
CA MET A 1 2.20 0.23 -9.75
C MET A 1 1.60 -0.70 -8.71
N LEU A 2 2.37 -1.02 -7.71
CA LEU A 2 1.89 -1.71 -6.51
C LEU A 2 2.01 -0.76 -5.33
N ALA A 3 1.03 -0.80 -4.44
CA ALA A 3 1.04 -0.03 -3.21
C ALA A 3 0.92 -0.96 -2.01
N PHE A 4 1.55 -0.57 -0.92
CA PHE A 4 1.62 -1.36 0.30
C PHE A 4 1.18 -0.54 1.49
N ASP A 5 0.27 -1.11 2.27
CA ASP A 5 -0.10 -0.61 3.59
C ASP A 5 0.65 -1.45 4.62
N PHE A 6 1.77 -0.93 5.09
CA PHE A 6 2.66 -1.68 5.96
C PHE A 6 2.06 -1.86 7.35
N GLY A 7 2.07 -3.10 7.83
CA GLY A 7 1.76 -3.44 9.22
C GLY A 7 2.77 -4.46 9.75
N THR A 8 2.88 -4.55 11.06
CA THR A 8 3.82 -5.48 11.69
C THR A 8 3.41 -6.94 11.52
N ARG A 9 2.11 -7.21 11.39
CA ARG A 9 1.58 -8.58 11.27
C ARG A 9 1.07 -8.90 9.87
N LYS A 10 0.72 -7.90 9.10
CA LYS A 10 0.17 -8.08 7.76
C LYS A 10 0.40 -6.83 6.93
N ILE A 11 0.42 -7.01 5.63
CA ILE A 11 0.64 -5.93 4.66
C ILE A 11 -0.47 -6.00 3.64
N GLY A 12 -1.26 -4.92 3.53
CA GLY A 12 -2.24 -4.79 2.48
C GLY A 12 -1.57 -4.41 1.17
N VAL A 13 -2.07 -4.94 0.06
CA VAL A 13 -1.49 -4.70 -1.27
C VAL A 13 -2.59 -4.29 -2.24
N ALA A 14 -2.29 -3.26 -3.03
CA ALA A 14 -3.15 -2.81 -4.11
C ALA A 14 -2.35 -2.69 -5.40
N VAL A 15 -3.05 -2.74 -6.52
CA VAL A 15 -2.45 -2.62 -7.85
C VAL A 15 -3.18 -1.53 -8.63
N GLY A 16 -2.45 -0.80 -9.47
CA GLY A 16 -3.04 0.21 -10.32
C GLY A 16 -2.23 0.44 -11.58
N ASN A 17 -2.92 0.91 -12.62
CA ASN A 17 -2.31 1.23 -13.90
C ASN A 17 -2.07 2.74 -13.96
N THR A 18 -0.85 3.15 -14.33
CA THR A 18 -0.48 4.56 -14.41
C THR A 18 -1.18 5.31 -15.54
N LEU A 19 -1.69 4.61 -16.54
CA LEU A 19 -2.46 5.24 -17.63
C LEU A 19 -3.88 5.56 -17.20
N VAL A 20 -4.56 4.57 -16.60
CA VAL A 20 -5.95 4.71 -16.16
C VAL A 20 -6.06 5.45 -14.84
N ARG A 21 -5.05 5.29 -13.98
CA ARG A 21 -4.97 5.92 -12.66
C ARG A 21 -6.11 5.53 -11.74
N VAL A 22 -6.47 4.26 -11.77
CA VAL A 22 -7.46 3.67 -10.88
C VAL A 22 -6.80 2.54 -10.10
N ALA A 23 -6.96 2.56 -8.79
CA ALA A 23 -6.38 1.56 -7.89
C ALA A 23 -7.42 0.49 -7.57
N HIS A 24 -6.94 -0.74 -7.44
CA HIS A 24 -7.76 -1.89 -7.06
C HIS A 24 -7.11 -2.63 -5.91
N PRO A 25 -7.90 -3.14 -4.95
CA PRO A 25 -7.35 -3.99 -3.89
C PRO A 25 -6.88 -5.31 -4.50
N LEU A 26 -5.73 -5.80 -4.04
CA LEU A 26 -5.16 -7.02 -4.61
C LEU A 26 -5.15 -8.17 -3.60
N THR A 27 -4.45 -8.01 -2.48
CA THR A 27 -4.31 -9.08 -1.50
C THR A 27 -3.79 -8.54 -0.17
N THR A 28 -3.71 -9.42 0.82
CA THR A 28 -3.08 -9.14 2.10
C THR A 28 -2.01 -10.20 2.35
N ILE A 29 -0.79 -9.76 2.64
CA ILE A 29 0.32 -10.65 3.01
C ILE A 29 0.33 -10.78 4.52
N ARG A 30 0.16 -12.00 5.02
CA ARG A 30 0.12 -12.28 6.45
C ARG A 30 1.46 -12.73 6.97
N GLY A 31 1.68 -12.50 8.28
CA GLY A 31 2.85 -12.97 8.99
C GLY A 31 3.85 -11.85 9.27
N GLU A 32 4.67 -12.06 10.31
CA GLU A 32 5.66 -11.08 10.76
C GLU A 32 7.04 -11.34 10.19
N ALA A 33 7.31 -12.57 9.79
CA ALA A 33 8.65 -12.97 9.37
C ALA A 33 9.05 -12.27 8.07
N ARG A 34 10.24 -11.69 8.10
CA ARG A 34 10.75 -10.87 7.00
C ARG A 34 10.91 -11.66 5.69
N ALA A 35 11.53 -12.83 5.75
CA ALA A 35 11.83 -13.60 4.54
C ALA A 35 10.56 -14.02 3.78
N PRO A 36 9.53 -14.62 4.41
CA PRO A 36 8.29 -14.93 3.70
C PRO A 36 7.58 -13.71 3.15
N ARG A 37 7.62 -12.56 3.85
CA ARG A 37 7.04 -11.31 3.37
C ARG A 37 7.65 -10.87 2.06
N PHE A 38 8.97 -10.80 2.01
CA PHE A 38 9.68 -10.36 0.81
C PHE A 38 9.59 -11.37 -0.32
N GLU A 39 9.49 -12.66 0.00
CA GLU A 39 9.25 -13.69 -0.99
C GLU A 39 7.87 -13.50 -1.65
N ALA A 40 6.83 -13.25 -0.86
CA ALA A 40 5.48 -12.98 -1.37
C ALA A 40 5.45 -11.71 -2.23
N ILE A 41 6.12 -10.65 -1.77
CA ILE A 41 6.22 -9.39 -2.52
C ILE A 41 6.97 -9.62 -3.84
N GLY A 42 8.05 -10.40 -3.80
CA GLY A 42 8.81 -10.73 -5.00
C GLY A 42 7.96 -11.45 -6.05
N ALA A 43 7.08 -12.34 -5.61
CA ALA A 43 6.14 -13.01 -6.51
C ALA A 43 5.17 -12.03 -7.17
N LEU A 44 4.68 -11.04 -6.40
CA LEU A 44 3.79 -10.01 -6.94
C LEU A 44 4.54 -9.08 -7.91
N VAL A 45 5.77 -8.71 -7.60
CA VAL A 45 6.60 -7.91 -8.50
C VAL A 45 6.84 -8.65 -9.82
N ALA A 46 7.10 -9.95 -9.75
CA ALA A 46 7.30 -10.77 -10.95
C ALA A 46 6.00 -10.89 -11.77
N GLU A 47 4.87 -11.03 -11.10
CA GLU A 47 3.58 -11.18 -11.77
C GLU A 47 3.12 -9.88 -12.44
N TRP A 48 3.18 -8.78 -11.72
CA TRP A 48 2.62 -7.50 -12.17
C TRP A 48 3.64 -6.60 -12.86
N GLN A 49 4.92 -6.87 -12.71
CA GLN A 49 6.02 -6.11 -13.33
C GLN A 49 5.86 -4.59 -13.17
N PRO A 50 5.68 -4.09 -11.93
CA PRO A 50 5.51 -2.66 -11.71
C PRO A 50 6.78 -1.92 -12.01
N ARG A 51 6.66 -0.67 -12.44
CA ARG A 51 7.82 0.22 -12.65
C ARG A 51 8.14 1.01 -11.38
N SER A 52 7.20 1.11 -10.47
CA SER A 52 7.37 1.82 -9.22
C SER A 52 6.44 1.27 -8.16
N LEU A 53 6.77 1.55 -6.90
CA LEU A 53 6.02 1.11 -5.74
C LEU A 53 5.63 2.31 -4.90
N VAL A 54 4.54 2.18 -4.12
CA VAL A 54 4.09 3.21 -3.19
C VAL A 54 3.94 2.56 -1.82
N VAL A 55 4.44 3.23 -0.78
CA VAL A 55 4.27 2.78 0.61
C VAL A 55 3.55 3.87 1.39
N GLY A 56 2.48 3.51 2.08
CA GLY A 56 1.80 4.40 3.00
C GLY A 56 2.58 4.47 4.31
N LEU A 57 2.86 5.69 4.77
CA LEU A 57 3.53 5.92 6.04
C LEU A 57 2.46 6.26 7.09
N PRO A 58 2.25 5.39 8.10
CA PRO A 58 1.28 5.69 9.14
C PRO A 58 1.77 6.84 10.00
N VAL A 59 0.90 7.83 10.18
CA VAL A 59 1.16 8.99 11.03
C VAL A 59 -0.08 9.26 11.88
N HIS A 60 0.10 10.02 12.96
CA HIS A 60 -1.04 10.46 13.76
C HIS A 60 -1.91 11.47 12.99
N ALA A 61 -3.11 11.70 13.46
CA ALA A 61 -4.07 12.59 12.81
C ALA A 61 -3.53 14.01 12.61
N ASP A 62 -2.64 14.47 13.50
CA ASP A 62 -2.02 15.80 13.42
C ASP A 62 -0.76 15.81 12.54
N GLY A 63 -0.41 14.67 11.94
CA GLY A 63 0.76 14.55 11.09
C GLY A 63 2.05 14.16 11.80
N THR A 64 2.04 14.02 13.13
CA THR A 64 3.23 13.58 13.85
C THR A 64 3.52 12.09 13.61
N PRO A 65 4.80 11.66 13.64
CA PRO A 65 5.14 10.27 13.38
C PRO A 65 4.47 9.30 14.36
N HIS A 66 3.97 8.20 13.81
CA HIS A 66 3.44 7.07 14.56
C HIS A 66 4.58 6.15 15.00
N ALA A 67 4.35 5.28 16.01
CA ALA A 67 5.35 4.30 16.44
C ALA A 67 5.81 3.39 15.30
N VAL A 68 4.96 3.12 14.32
CA VAL A 68 5.24 2.25 13.18
C VAL A 68 5.85 3.01 12.00
N THR A 69 5.89 4.34 12.03
CA THR A 69 6.36 5.15 10.90
C THR A 69 7.80 4.80 10.51
N ALA A 70 8.69 4.67 11.48
CA ALA A 70 10.09 4.32 11.22
C ALA A 70 10.23 2.92 10.61
N GLN A 71 9.39 1.98 11.03
CA GLN A 71 9.40 0.63 10.49
C GLN A 71 8.90 0.61 9.04
N ALA A 72 7.86 1.39 8.74
CA ALA A 72 7.35 1.53 7.38
C ALA A 72 8.40 2.17 6.46
N GLU A 73 9.14 3.16 6.94
CA GLU A 73 10.22 3.79 6.18
C GLU A 73 11.35 2.80 5.90
N ARG A 74 11.73 1.98 6.88
CA ARG A 74 12.72 0.91 6.67
C ARG A 74 12.23 -0.12 5.68
N PHE A 75 10.94 -0.46 5.73
CA PHE A 75 10.33 -1.36 4.76
C PHE A 75 10.43 -0.80 3.34
N ALA A 76 10.12 0.49 3.17
CA ALA A 76 10.22 1.16 1.88
C ALA A 76 11.66 1.12 1.34
N ARG A 77 12.65 1.39 2.19
CA ARG A 77 14.06 1.32 1.79
C ARG A 77 14.49 -0.10 1.42
N SER A 78 13.97 -1.09 2.13
CA SER A 78 14.24 -2.50 1.81
C SER A 78 13.67 -2.88 0.45
N LEU A 79 12.49 -2.35 0.09
CA LEU A 79 11.91 -2.57 -1.23
C LEU A 79 12.79 -1.96 -2.32
N GLU A 80 13.27 -0.74 -2.10
CA GLU A 80 14.18 -0.09 -3.06
C GLU A 80 15.44 -0.91 -3.28
N GLY A 81 16.08 -1.35 -2.20
CA GLY A 81 17.32 -2.11 -2.30
C GLY A 81 17.14 -3.50 -2.88
N ARG A 82 16.02 -4.16 -2.56
CA ARG A 82 15.79 -5.55 -2.97
C ARG A 82 15.31 -5.67 -4.41
N PHE A 83 14.46 -4.75 -4.86
CA PHE A 83 13.84 -4.85 -6.18
C PHE A 83 14.37 -3.82 -7.18
N GLY A 84 15.13 -2.84 -6.73
CA GLY A 84 15.71 -1.84 -7.61
C GLY A 84 14.66 -0.93 -8.27
N LEU A 85 13.51 -0.74 -7.61
CA LEU A 85 12.42 0.08 -8.12
C LEU A 85 12.27 1.35 -7.29
N PRO A 86 11.85 2.47 -7.91
CA PRO A 86 11.50 3.67 -7.14
C PRO A 86 10.35 3.37 -6.18
N VAL A 87 10.46 3.84 -4.95
CA VAL A 87 9.41 3.70 -3.96
C VAL A 87 9.00 5.08 -3.47
N MET A 88 7.75 5.45 -3.73
CA MET A 88 7.17 6.70 -3.26
C MET A 88 6.53 6.49 -1.89
N ARG A 89 6.56 7.52 -1.04
CA ARG A 89 5.94 7.51 0.28
C ARG A 89 4.77 8.47 0.29
N ILE A 90 3.70 8.10 0.96
CA ILE A 90 2.54 8.98 1.13
C ILE A 90 2.00 8.85 2.56
N ASP A 91 1.60 9.96 3.15
CA ASP A 91 1.01 9.96 4.49
C ASP A 91 -0.33 9.22 4.49
N GLU A 92 -0.52 8.39 5.52
CA GLU A 92 -1.66 7.48 5.61
C GLU A 92 -2.56 7.85 6.80
N ARG A 93 -3.03 9.08 6.85
CA ARG A 93 -3.93 9.51 7.93
C ARG A 93 -5.33 8.98 7.66
N TYR A 94 -5.93 8.33 8.67
CA TYR A 94 -7.32 7.85 8.63
C TYR A 94 -7.64 6.81 7.54
N THR A 95 -6.69 6.39 6.73
CA THR A 95 -6.93 5.48 5.61
C THR A 95 -7.62 4.19 6.05
N SER A 96 -7.12 3.55 7.11
CA SER A 96 -7.71 2.31 7.63
C SER A 96 -9.12 2.52 8.17
N GLN A 97 -9.38 3.67 8.80
CA GLN A 97 -10.71 3.99 9.33
C GLN A 97 -11.72 4.19 8.21
N VAL A 98 -11.32 4.90 7.16
CA VAL A 98 -12.17 5.12 5.98
C VAL A 98 -12.48 3.79 5.31
N ALA A 99 -11.47 2.95 5.11
CA ALA A 99 -11.65 1.63 4.49
C ALA A 99 -12.59 0.75 5.31
N ASP A 100 -12.45 0.75 6.63
CA ASP A 100 -13.31 -0.05 7.50
C ASP A 100 -14.77 0.44 7.46
N ALA A 101 -14.98 1.75 7.45
CA ALA A 101 -16.31 2.33 7.34
C ALA A 101 -16.98 1.96 6.02
N ASP A 102 -16.23 2.04 4.92
CA ASP A 102 -16.72 1.69 3.59
C ASP A 102 -17.13 0.21 3.53
N LEU A 103 -16.34 -0.67 4.11
CA LEU A 103 -16.62 -2.11 4.14
C LEU A 103 -17.85 -2.42 5.01
N ARG A 104 -18.04 -1.70 6.12
CA ARG A 104 -19.23 -1.85 6.94
C ARG A 104 -20.48 -1.45 6.16
N ALA A 105 -20.40 -0.34 5.44
CA ALA A 105 -21.51 0.12 4.61
C ALA A 105 -21.85 -0.88 3.51
N ALA A 106 -20.85 -1.61 3.00
CA ALA A 106 -21.04 -2.66 2.01
C ALA A 106 -21.48 -4.00 2.60
N GLY A 107 -21.61 -4.11 3.94
CA GLY A 107 -22.06 -5.33 4.60
C GLY A 107 -20.97 -6.37 4.86
N VAL A 108 -19.73 -6.05 4.65
CA VAL A 108 -18.60 -6.95 4.92
C VAL A 108 -18.29 -6.96 6.42
N ARG A 109 -18.17 -8.16 7.00
CA ARG A 109 -18.02 -8.32 8.45
C ARG A 109 -16.97 -9.36 8.84
N GLY A 110 -16.51 -9.31 10.10
CA GLY A 110 -15.65 -10.30 10.71
C GLY A 110 -14.26 -10.37 10.08
N ALA A 111 -13.72 -11.58 9.99
CA ALA A 111 -12.39 -11.82 9.44
C ALA A 111 -12.28 -11.37 7.98
N ALA A 112 -13.34 -11.56 7.20
CA ALA A 112 -13.40 -11.12 5.81
C ALA A 112 -13.26 -9.60 5.71
N ARG A 113 -13.87 -8.85 6.65
CA ARG A 113 -13.73 -7.39 6.69
C ARG A 113 -12.30 -6.99 7.04
N ALA A 114 -11.67 -7.68 7.98
CA ALA A 114 -10.29 -7.37 8.37
C ALA A 114 -9.31 -7.55 7.20
N GLU A 115 -9.46 -8.63 6.43
CA GLU A 115 -8.63 -8.87 5.26
C GLU A 115 -8.89 -7.85 4.15
N ALA A 116 -10.16 -7.61 3.86
CA ALA A 116 -10.55 -6.66 2.83
C ALA A 116 -10.15 -5.23 3.20
N ARG A 117 -10.17 -4.89 4.51
CA ARG A 117 -9.76 -3.58 5.00
C ARG A 117 -8.30 -3.28 4.66
N ASP A 118 -7.40 -4.26 4.83
CA ASP A 118 -5.98 -4.04 4.58
C ASP A 118 -5.70 -3.80 3.09
N ALA A 119 -6.32 -4.58 2.22
CA ALA A 119 -6.21 -4.37 0.78
C ALA A 119 -6.91 -3.07 0.34
N ALA A 120 -8.05 -2.74 0.95
CA ALA A 120 -8.74 -1.48 0.67
C ALA A 120 -7.96 -0.27 1.17
N ALA A 121 -7.26 -0.38 2.29
CA ALA A 121 -6.37 0.68 2.78
C ALA A 121 -5.24 0.92 1.79
N ALA A 122 -4.63 -0.14 1.26
CA ALA A 122 -3.60 -0.01 0.22
C ALA A 122 -4.17 0.60 -1.06
N GLN A 123 -5.41 0.26 -1.43
CA GLN A 123 -6.10 0.87 -2.56
C GLN A 123 -6.24 2.38 -2.37
N LEU A 124 -6.64 2.83 -1.18
CA LEU A 124 -6.78 4.26 -0.88
C LEU A 124 -5.43 4.98 -0.94
N ILE A 125 -4.37 4.33 -0.45
CA ILE A 125 -3.01 4.86 -0.54
C ILE A 125 -2.63 5.11 -2.00
N LEU A 126 -2.83 4.12 -2.85
CA LEU A 126 -2.48 4.21 -4.26
C LEU A 126 -3.36 5.23 -4.98
N GLN A 127 -4.66 5.23 -4.70
CA GLN A 127 -5.57 6.20 -5.31
C GLN A 127 -5.23 7.62 -4.89
N SER A 128 -4.86 7.83 -3.62
CA SER A 128 -4.40 9.12 -3.14
C SER A 128 -3.16 9.60 -3.88
N TRP A 129 -2.24 8.67 -4.16
CA TRP A 129 -1.04 9.01 -4.91
C TRP A 129 -1.38 9.40 -6.35
N PHE A 130 -2.25 8.64 -7.02
CA PHE A 130 -2.71 8.99 -8.37
C PHE A 130 -3.38 10.35 -8.39
N ASP A 131 -4.25 10.63 -7.43
CA ASP A 131 -4.99 11.90 -7.38
C ASP A 131 -4.06 13.08 -7.12
N ALA A 132 -3.07 12.91 -6.25
CA ALA A 132 -2.07 13.95 -5.95
C ALA A 132 -1.14 14.22 -7.14
N ASN A 133 -1.00 13.28 -8.06
CA ASN A 133 -0.09 13.37 -9.20
C ASN A 133 -0.82 13.48 -10.54
N ARG A 134 -2.06 13.93 -10.50
CA ARG A 134 -2.83 14.19 -11.73
C ARG A 134 -2.14 15.24 -12.59
N GLY A 135 -2.20 15.05 -13.90
CA GLY A 135 -1.60 15.96 -14.85
C GLY A 135 -0.13 15.73 -15.13
N LYS A 136 0.53 14.84 -14.39
CA LYS A 136 1.91 14.44 -14.70
C LYS A 136 1.93 13.48 -15.88
N ALA A 137 2.98 13.57 -16.70
CA ALA A 137 3.17 12.63 -17.78
C ALA A 137 3.35 11.21 -17.24
N THR A 138 2.86 10.21 -17.99
CA THR A 138 2.94 8.82 -17.57
C THR A 138 4.38 8.37 -17.33
N GLY A 139 5.33 8.86 -18.13
CA GLY A 139 6.74 8.54 -17.95
C GLY A 139 7.31 9.01 -16.62
N ASP A 140 6.78 10.09 -16.06
CA ASP A 140 7.21 10.61 -14.75
C ASP A 140 6.69 9.76 -13.60
N LEU A 141 5.61 9.02 -13.85
CA LEU A 141 4.98 8.16 -12.84
C LEU A 141 5.53 6.74 -12.86
N ALA A 142 6.13 6.37 -13.93
CA ALA A 142 6.70 5.03 -14.08
C ALA A 142 8.07 4.87 -13.38
#